data_1c42be491e98725815b1897e81d70370
#
_entry.id   1c42be491e98725815b1897e81d70370
#
_cell.length_a   1.000
_cell.length_b   1.000
_cell.length_c   1.000
_cell.angle_alpha   90.00
_cell.angle_beta   90.00
_cell.angle_gamma   90.00
#
_symmetry.space_group_name_H-M   'P 1'
#
loop_
_entity.id
_entity.type
_entity.pdbx_description
1 polymer ?
#
loop_
_entity_poly.entity_id
_entity_poly.type
_entity_poly.pdbx_seq_one_letter_code
_entity_poly.pdbx_strand_id
1 'polypeptide(L)'
;MKSIPEIDAIFDQLFEDPYVQQCIVSTIDGSPITGKTRGKSLEETGEDLFVIPAAISSALAISQGFLEANLKDDVKEYIVFQERSIILATRKANTVLITTVSLPKSSFETRTPIDDLIEISRDAAAKIDAIVKTLEIEDSLIEKLQRAIPEASAILLLSSAGIPLSDLLSTLDIDSAQLSAVSSALSLPTRVLGEESQSIAVTGKDNIILLYSLDADRILMVSLKPKESVESYLTHISRIVSH
;
A
#
# COMPACT_ATOMS: atom_id res chain seq x y z
N MET A 1 8.06 -10.06 8.98
CA MET A 1 7.21 -10.73 7.98
C MET A 1 7.25 -12.23 8.20
N LYS A 2 6.12 -12.93 8.09
CA LYS A 2 6.06 -14.39 8.27
C LYS A 2 5.91 -15.07 6.91
N SER A 3 6.60 -16.19 6.72
CA SER A 3 6.33 -17.11 5.61
C SER A 3 4.92 -17.69 5.80
N ILE A 4 4.16 -17.72 4.71
CA ILE A 4 2.83 -18.33 4.64
C ILE A 4 2.96 -19.48 3.63
N PRO A 5 3.04 -20.75 4.10
CA PRO A 5 3.41 -21.88 3.25
C PRO A 5 2.52 -22.04 2.00
N GLU A 6 1.24 -21.73 2.11
CA GLU A 6 0.28 -21.81 1.01
C GLU A 6 0.57 -20.76 -0.07
N ILE A 7 0.99 -19.54 0.32
CA ILE A 7 1.39 -18.47 -0.61
C ILE A 7 2.77 -18.78 -1.19
N ASP A 8 3.67 -19.31 -0.37
CA ASP A 8 5.01 -19.71 -0.84
C ASP A 8 4.93 -20.75 -1.94
N ALA A 9 4.00 -21.72 -1.85
CA ALA A 9 3.77 -22.69 -2.91
C ALA A 9 3.28 -22.05 -4.22
N ILE A 10 2.47 -20.98 -4.16
CA ILE A 10 2.05 -20.23 -5.34
C ILE A 10 3.25 -19.46 -5.92
N PHE A 11 4.08 -18.86 -5.08
CA PHE A 11 5.33 -18.22 -5.55
C PHE A 11 6.25 -19.21 -6.25
N ASP A 12 6.38 -20.42 -5.74
CA ASP A 12 7.21 -21.46 -6.37
C ASP A 12 6.69 -21.83 -7.75
N GLN A 13 5.36 -21.88 -7.96
CA GLN A 13 4.76 -22.03 -9.29
C GLN A 13 5.08 -20.83 -10.21
N LEU A 14 4.99 -19.60 -9.72
CA LEU A 14 5.37 -18.43 -10.51
C LEU A 14 6.86 -18.43 -10.87
N PHE A 15 7.71 -18.95 -9.99
CA PHE A 15 9.15 -19.10 -10.22
C PHE A 15 9.51 -20.27 -11.16
N GLU A 16 8.57 -21.09 -11.63
CA GLU A 16 8.81 -22.01 -12.75
C GLU A 16 9.19 -21.24 -14.03
N ASP A 17 8.64 -20.02 -14.21
CA ASP A 17 9.16 -19.10 -15.23
C ASP A 17 10.53 -18.55 -14.80
N PRO A 18 11.62 -18.85 -15.55
CA PRO A 18 12.97 -18.44 -15.18
C PRO A 18 13.17 -16.91 -15.13
N TYR A 19 12.30 -16.15 -15.77
CA TYR A 19 12.38 -14.68 -15.82
C TYR A 19 11.69 -14.01 -14.63
N VAL A 20 10.81 -14.69 -13.89
CA VAL A 20 10.23 -14.19 -12.65
C VAL A 20 11.32 -14.12 -11.59
N GLN A 21 11.59 -12.92 -11.10
CA GLN A 21 12.67 -12.64 -10.15
C GLN A 21 12.15 -12.42 -8.72
N GLN A 22 10.97 -11.82 -8.59
CA GLN A 22 10.42 -11.47 -7.31
C GLN A 22 8.90 -11.52 -7.35
N CYS A 23 8.32 -12.01 -6.25
CA CYS A 23 6.89 -11.96 -5.99
C CYS A 23 6.67 -11.33 -4.61
N ILE A 24 5.78 -10.35 -4.52
CA ILE A 24 5.40 -9.69 -3.27
C ILE A 24 3.88 -9.66 -3.20
N VAL A 25 3.33 -9.95 -2.04
CA VAL A 25 1.92 -9.75 -1.72
C VAL A 25 1.81 -8.64 -0.70
N SER A 26 0.99 -7.67 -1.00
CA SER A 26 0.64 -6.59 -0.08
C SER A 26 -0.87 -6.47 0.08
N THR A 27 -1.29 -5.77 1.08
CA THR A 27 -2.64 -5.20 1.19
C THR A 27 -2.81 -4.10 0.15
N ILE A 28 -4.05 -3.64 -0.07
CA ILE A 28 -4.35 -2.56 -1.03
C ILE A 28 -3.64 -1.25 -0.64
N ASP A 29 -3.46 -1.01 0.66
CA ASP A 29 -2.77 0.17 1.20
C ASP A 29 -1.23 0.09 1.12
N GLY A 30 -0.69 -0.99 0.52
CA GLY A 30 0.75 -1.17 0.31
C GLY A 30 1.51 -1.76 1.50
N SER A 31 0.81 -2.21 2.55
CA SER A 31 1.45 -2.94 3.65
C SER A 31 1.86 -4.34 3.19
N PRO A 32 3.14 -4.72 3.27
CA PRO A 32 3.59 -6.02 2.79
C PRO A 32 3.08 -7.16 3.70
N ILE A 33 2.51 -8.19 3.08
CA ILE A 33 2.06 -9.42 3.76
C ILE A 33 3.17 -10.46 3.74
N THR A 34 3.67 -10.78 2.55
CA THR A 34 4.78 -11.72 2.34
C THR A 34 5.44 -11.44 0.99
N GLY A 35 6.63 -12.00 0.77
CA GLY A 35 7.32 -11.87 -0.51
C GLY A 35 8.50 -12.82 -0.62
N LYS A 36 8.91 -13.10 -1.84
CA LYS A 36 10.03 -13.99 -2.15
C LYS A 36 10.79 -13.46 -3.35
N THR A 37 12.11 -13.48 -3.26
CA THR A 37 13.01 -13.14 -4.37
C THR A 37 13.80 -14.38 -4.75
N ARG A 38 13.96 -14.61 -6.05
CA ARG A 38 14.69 -15.76 -6.57
C ARG A 38 16.14 -15.76 -6.04
N GLY A 39 16.53 -16.86 -5.40
CA GLY A 39 17.89 -17.05 -4.90
C GLY A 39 18.27 -16.21 -3.68
N LYS A 40 17.31 -15.53 -3.05
CA LYS A 40 17.54 -14.77 -1.82
C LYS A 40 16.61 -15.24 -0.71
N SER A 41 17.08 -15.12 0.53
CA SER A 41 16.21 -15.27 1.71
C SER A 41 15.30 -14.06 1.88
N LEU A 42 14.26 -14.21 2.70
CA LEU A 42 13.34 -13.13 3.04
C LEU A 42 14.07 -11.94 3.70
N GLU A 43 15.08 -12.22 4.53
CA GLU A 43 15.89 -11.22 5.22
C GLU A 43 16.79 -10.43 4.26
N GLU A 44 17.29 -11.07 3.20
CA GLU A 44 18.12 -10.43 2.16
C GLU A 44 17.30 -9.62 1.17
N THR A 45 15.98 -9.79 1.14
CA THR A 45 15.06 -9.04 0.27
C THR A 45 14.70 -7.66 0.87
N GLY A 46 14.85 -7.50 2.17
CA GLY A 46 14.87 -6.29 3.00
C GLY A 46 14.00 -5.12 2.55
N GLU A 47 14.65 -4.03 2.14
CA GLU A 47 14.00 -2.75 1.82
C GLU A 47 13.01 -2.82 0.65
N ASP A 48 13.28 -3.63 -0.38
CA ASP A 48 12.42 -3.75 -1.57
C ASP A 48 10.99 -4.19 -1.20
N LEU A 49 10.84 -4.98 -0.13
CA LEU A 49 9.54 -5.49 0.33
C LEU A 49 8.61 -4.40 0.89
N PHE A 50 9.14 -3.27 1.25
CA PHE A 50 8.35 -2.15 1.77
C PHE A 50 8.19 -1.04 0.73
N VAL A 51 9.26 -0.71 0.02
CA VAL A 51 9.27 0.39 -0.95
C VAL A 51 8.42 0.09 -2.19
N ILE A 52 8.57 -1.11 -2.76
CA ILE A 52 7.85 -1.48 -3.99
C ILE A 52 6.32 -1.52 -3.77
N PRO A 53 5.78 -2.21 -2.75
CA PRO A 53 4.34 -2.21 -2.49
C PRO A 53 3.78 -0.81 -2.25
N ALA A 54 4.44 0.02 -1.47
CA ALA A 54 3.98 1.38 -1.20
C ALA A 54 3.89 2.23 -2.48
N ALA A 55 4.92 2.16 -3.34
CA ALA A 55 4.94 2.87 -4.62
C ALA A 55 3.84 2.37 -5.57
N ILE A 56 3.67 1.05 -5.68
CA ILE A 56 2.66 0.42 -6.54
C ILE A 56 1.24 0.73 -6.04
N SER A 57 0.99 0.66 -4.73
CA SER A 57 -0.33 0.99 -4.16
C SER A 57 -0.70 2.45 -4.41
N SER A 58 0.26 3.37 -4.30
CA SER A 58 0.05 4.78 -4.65
C SER A 58 -0.36 4.94 -6.12
N ALA A 59 0.36 4.27 -7.03
CA ALA A 59 0.07 4.33 -8.45
C ALA A 59 -1.29 3.71 -8.80
N LEU A 60 -1.64 2.59 -8.17
CA LEU A 60 -2.94 1.93 -8.32
C LEU A 60 -4.08 2.83 -7.83
N ALA A 61 -3.93 3.47 -6.66
CA ALA A 61 -4.95 4.37 -6.11
C ALA A 61 -5.22 5.57 -7.04
N ILE A 62 -4.17 6.20 -7.57
CA ILE A 62 -4.29 7.31 -8.53
C ILE A 62 -4.99 6.83 -9.81
N SER A 63 -4.56 5.68 -10.34
CA SER A 63 -5.11 5.12 -11.57
C SER A 63 -6.58 4.71 -11.39
N GLN A 64 -6.94 4.14 -10.23
CA GLN A 64 -8.30 3.81 -9.87
C GLN A 64 -9.19 5.05 -9.86
N GLY A 65 -8.78 6.09 -9.12
CA GLY A 65 -9.54 7.35 -9.06
C GLY A 65 -9.74 7.99 -10.43
N PHE A 66 -8.72 7.94 -11.30
CA PHE A 66 -8.84 8.45 -12.68
C PHE A 66 -9.81 7.62 -13.53
N LEU A 67 -9.71 6.28 -13.50
CA LEU A 67 -10.58 5.40 -14.29
C LEU A 67 -12.03 5.47 -13.82
N GLU A 68 -12.28 5.45 -12.52
CA GLU A 68 -13.64 5.58 -11.97
C GLU A 68 -14.28 6.91 -12.35
N ALA A 69 -13.56 8.02 -12.16
CA ALA A 69 -14.09 9.35 -12.43
C ALA A 69 -14.39 9.59 -13.91
N ASN A 70 -13.50 9.16 -14.81
CA ASN A 70 -13.54 9.53 -16.23
C ASN A 70 -14.07 8.43 -17.15
N LEU A 71 -13.82 7.15 -16.82
CA LEU A 71 -14.12 6.03 -17.71
C LEU A 71 -15.16 5.04 -17.12
N LYS A 72 -15.52 5.19 -15.85
CA LYS A 72 -16.43 4.28 -15.12
C LYS A 72 -15.93 2.83 -15.15
N ASP A 73 -14.63 2.66 -15.00
CA ASP A 73 -13.92 1.39 -15.07
C ASP A 73 -13.01 1.22 -13.85
N ASP A 74 -12.54 0.00 -13.60
CA ASP A 74 -11.70 -0.39 -12.47
C ASP A 74 -10.31 -0.80 -12.93
N VAL A 75 -9.28 -0.44 -12.15
CA VAL A 75 -7.92 -0.93 -12.35
C VAL A 75 -7.84 -2.40 -11.93
N LYS A 76 -7.50 -3.27 -12.87
CA LYS A 76 -7.22 -4.70 -12.61
C LYS A 76 -5.72 -4.98 -12.51
N GLU A 77 -4.97 -4.40 -13.43
CA GLU A 77 -3.52 -4.53 -13.50
C GLU A 77 -2.85 -3.17 -13.67
N TYR A 78 -1.66 -3.07 -13.09
CA TYR A 78 -0.74 -1.97 -13.31
C TYR A 78 0.59 -2.54 -13.77
N ILE A 79 1.06 -2.10 -14.96
CA ILE A 79 2.24 -2.67 -15.59
C ILE A 79 3.27 -1.56 -15.81
N VAL A 80 4.48 -1.76 -15.27
CA VAL A 80 5.61 -0.86 -15.46
C VAL A 80 6.66 -1.53 -16.33
N PHE A 81 6.93 -0.95 -17.49
CA PHE A 81 8.02 -1.37 -18.36
C PHE A 81 9.27 -0.60 -18.01
N GLN A 82 10.29 -1.30 -17.58
CA GLN A 82 11.63 -0.78 -17.32
C GLN A 82 12.61 -1.30 -18.37
N GLU A 83 13.81 -0.73 -18.43
CA GLU A 83 14.85 -1.13 -19.40
C GLU A 83 15.19 -2.62 -19.32
N ARG A 84 15.19 -3.20 -18.11
CA ARG A 84 15.64 -4.58 -17.85
C ARG A 84 14.62 -5.46 -17.16
N SER A 85 13.45 -4.95 -16.86
CA SER A 85 12.42 -5.69 -16.16
C SER A 85 11.02 -5.16 -16.45
N ILE A 86 10.04 -5.97 -16.13
CA ILE A 86 8.64 -5.58 -16.08
C ILE A 86 8.16 -5.81 -14.66
N ILE A 87 7.45 -4.84 -14.10
CA ILE A 87 6.72 -4.99 -12.85
C ILE A 87 5.25 -5.11 -13.20
N LEU A 88 4.64 -6.22 -12.85
CA LEU A 88 3.23 -6.49 -13.04
C LEU A 88 2.57 -6.52 -11.65
N ALA A 89 1.64 -5.63 -11.41
CA ALA A 89 0.83 -5.61 -10.20
C ALA A 89 -0.61 -5.97 -10.54
N THR A 90 -1.12 -7.04 -9.95
CA THR A 90 -2.48 -7.55 -10.13
C THR A 90 -3.29 -7.31 -8.86
N ARG A 91 -4.31 -6.46 -8.96
CA ARG A 91 -5.19 -6.11 -7.85
C ARG A 91 -6.32 -7.13 -7.70
N LYS A 92 -6.63 -7.50 -6.46
CA LYS A 92 -7.83 -8.22 -6.03
C LYS A 92 -8.54 -7.42 -4.92
N ALA A 93 -9.61 -8.00 -4.37
CA ALA A 93 -10.46 -7.29 -3.40
C ALA A 93 -9.68 -6.76 -2.17
N ASN A 94 -8.74 -7.56 -1.63
CA ASN A 94 -8.01 -7.22 -0.40
C ASN A 94 -6.50 -7.18 -0.58
N THR A 95 -6.00 -7.63 -1.73
CA THR A 95 -4.57 -7.84 -1.94
C THR A 95 -4.10 -7.32 -3.29
N VAL A 96 -2.80 -7.04 -3.36
CA VAL A 96 -2.07 -6.78 -4.60
C VAL A 96 -0.93 -7.79 -4.70
N LEU A 97 -0.93 -8.58 -5.77
CA LEU A 97 0.24 -9.40 -6.14
C LEU A 97 1.13 -8.59 -7.07
N ILE A 98 2.37 -8.42 -6.68
CA ILE A 98 3.40 -7.71 -7.44
C ILE A 98 4.43 -8.74 -7.90
N THR A 99 4.60 -8.86 -9.21
CA THR A 99 5.55 -9.79 -9.84
C THR A 99 6.56 -8.99 -10.64
N THR A 100 7.84 -9.15 -10.33
CA THR A 100 8.94 -8.56 -11.12
C THR A 100 9.53 -9.60 -12.04
N VAL A 101 9.54 -9.31 -13.33
CA VAL A 101 10.02 -10.20 -14.39
C VAL A 101 11.21 -9.55 -15.08
N SER A 102 12.35 -10.25 -15.16
CA SER A 102 13.51 -9.77 -15.91
C SER A 102 13.27 -9.86 -17.41
N LEU A 103 13.86 -8.93 -18.17
CA LEU A 103 13.87 -9.04 -19.62
C LEU A 103 15.05 -9.89 -20.10
N PRO A 104 14.89 -10.65 -21.19
CA PRO A 104 15.99 -11.37 -21.83
C PRO A 104 17.15 -10.44 -22.15
N LYS A 105 18.38 -10.91 -21.94
CA LYS A 105 19.59 -10.14 -22.24
C LYS A 105 19.93 -10.13 -23.75
N SER A 106 19.36 -11.03 -24.50
CA SER A 106 19.58 -11.16 -25.96
C SER A 106 18.25 -11.35 -26.69
N SER A 107 18.20 -10.94 -27.94
CA SER A 107 17.06 -11.15 -28.85
C SER A 107 16.77 -12.61 -29.19
N PHE A 108 17.68 -13.53 -28.83
CA PHE A 108 17.53 -14.96 -29.05
C PHE A 108 16.87 -15.70 -27.90
N GLU A 109 16.74 -15.05 -26.73
CA GLU A 109 16.05 -15.62 -25.60
C GLU A 109 14.55 -15.31 -25.74
N THR A 110 13.74 -16.36 -25.62
CA THR A 110 12.27 -16.22 -25.57
C THR A 110 11.82 -16.09 -24.12
N ARG A 111 10.95 -15.15 -23.85
CA ARG A 111 10.26 -15.02 -22.57
C ARG A 111 8.79 -15.41 -22.73
N THR A 112 8.13 -15.68 -21.62
CA THR A 112 6.69 -15.79 -21.58
C THR A 112 6.03 -14.49 -22.08
N PRO A 113 5.08 -14.54 -23.02
CA PRO A 113 4.34 -13.37 -23.48
C PRO A 113 3.68 -12.63 -22.32
N ILE A 114 3.55 -11.32 -22.45
CA ILE A 114 2.96 -10.50 -21.38
C ILE A 114 1.53 -10.93 -21.08
N ASP A 115 0.75 -11.23 -22.09
CA ASP A 115 -0.65 -11.65 -21.92
C ASP A 115 -0.75 -12.94 -21.10
N ASP A 116 0.14 -13.90 -21.34
CA ASP A 116 0.22 -15.15 -20.57
C ASP A 116 0.66 -14.87 -19.12
N LEU A 117 1.61 -13.97 -18.92
CA LEU A 117 2.04 -13.55 -17.58
C LEU A 117 0.91 -12.85 -16.80
N ILE A 118 0.10 -12.04 -17.48
CA ILE A 118 -1.08 -11.39 -16.89
C ILE A 118 -2.09 -12.46 -16.45
N GLU A 119 -2.38 -13.45 -17.30
CA GLU A 119 -3.31 -14.51 -16.98
C GLU A 119 -2.85 -15.35 -15.79
N ILE A 120 -1.59 -15.80 -15.81
CA ILE A 120 -0.96 -16.54 -14.71
C ILE A 120 -0.99 -15.71 -13.41
N SER A 121 -0.67 -14.43 -13.49
CA SER A 121 -0.68 -13.52 -12.33
C SER A 121 -2.10 -13.30 -11.77
N ARG A 122 -3.12 -13.23 -12.64
CA ARG A 122 -4.53 -13.13 -12.23
C ARG A 122 -5.00 -14.36 -11.46
N ASP A 123 -4.63 -15.55 -11.93
CA ASP A 123 -4.98 -16.81 -11.28
C ASP A 123 -4.27 -16.93 -9.92
N ALA A 124 -2.97 -16.64 -9.88
CA ALA A 124 -2.19 -16.60 -8.64
C ALA A 124 -2.75 -15.59 -7.64
N ALA A 125 -3.05 -14.37 -8.08
CA ALA A 125 -3.61 -13.33 -7.23
C ALA A 125 -4.98 -13.72 -6.66
N ALA A 126 -5.82 -14.40 -7.42
CA ALA A 126 -7.12 -14.88 -6.94
C ALA A 126 -6.99 -15.94 -5.86
N LYS A 127 -6.05 -16.90 -6.03
CA LYS A 127 -5.73 -17.93 -5.02
C LYS A 127 -5.18 -17.29 -3.74
N ILE A 128 -4.26 -16.33 -3.88
CA ILE A 128 -3.66 -15.60 -2.76
C ILE A 128 -4.74 -14.81 -1.99
N ASP A 129 -5.60 -14.06 -2.68
CA ASP A 129 -6.69 -13.31 -2.03
C ASP A 129 -7.64 -14.21 -1.25
N ALA A 130 -7.92 -15.42 -1.76
CA ALA A 130 -8.72 -16.41 -1.05
C ALA A 130 -8.00 -16.93 0.22
N ILE A 131 -6.69 -17.19 0.15
CA ILE A 131 -5.88 -17.58 1.31
C ILE A 131 -5.87 -16.47 2.35
N VAL A 132 -5.58 -15.23 1.92
CA VAL A 132 -5.52 -14.06 2.79
C VAL A 132 -6.84 -13.83 3.51
N LYS A 133 -7.98 -14.06 2.86
CA LYS A 133 -9.30 -14.01 3.50
C LYS A 133 -9.51 -15.06 4.60
N THR A 134 -8.91 -16.25 4.46
CA THR A 134 -9.07 -17.35 5.44
C THR A 134 -8.11 -17.22 6.60
N LEU A 135 -6.98 -16.59 6.36
CA LEU A 135 -6.09 -16.17 7.43
C LEU A 135 -6.78 -15.02 8.12
N GLU A 136 -6.99 -15.10 9.45
CA GLU A 136 -7.26 -13.93 10.29
C GLU A 136 -6.01 -13.02 10.23
N ILE A 137 -5.69 -12.51 9.03
CA ILE A 137 -4.65 -11.52 8.88
C ILE A 137 -5.17 -10.29 9.59
N GLU A 138 -4.39 -9.91 10.57
CA GLU A 138 -4.62 -8.74 11.40
C GLU A 138 -5.25 -7.62 10.55
N ASP A 139 -6.31 -7.07 11.08
CA ASP A 139 -7.01 -5.92 10.51
C ASP A 139 -6.03 -4.94 9.87
N SER A 140 -6.43 -4.35 8.76
CA SER A 140 -5.64 -3.29 8.14
C SER A 140 -5.34 -2.21 9.18
N LEU A 141 -4.23 -1.50 9.04
CA LEU A 141 -3.89 -0.39 9.95
C LEU A 141 -5.08 0.55 10.17
N ILE A 142 -5.84 0.82 9.11
CA ILE A 142 -7.01 1.69 9.13
C ILE A 142 -8.13 1.11 9.98
N GLU A 143 -8.42 -0.19 9.89
CA GLU A 143 -9.43 -0.85 10.73
C GLU A 143 -9.03 -0.91 12.19
N LYS A 144 -7.74 -1.19 12.48
CA LYS A 144 -7.19 -1.11 13.84
C LYS A 144 -7.36 0.28 14.44
N LEU A 145 -7.06 1.31 13.65
CA LEU A 145 -7.21 2.70 14.07
C LEU A 145 -8.67 3.08 14.27
N GLN A 146 -9.58 2.66 13.38
CA GLN A 146 -11.02 2.93 13.54
C GLN A 146 -11.60 2.32 14.80
N ARG A 147 -11.16 1.11 15.17
CA ARG A 147 -11.58 0.48 16.43
C ARG A 147 -11.00 1.18 17.66
N ALA A 148 -9.76 1.66 17.56
CA ALA A 148 -9.09 2.32 18.66
C ALA A 148 -9.52 3.79 18.84
N ILE A 149 -9.97 4.44 17.76
CA ILE A 149 -10.40 5.85 17.74
C ILE A 149 -11.79 5.91 17.08
N PRO A 150 -12.84 5.45 17.77
CA PRO A 150 -14.20 5.38 17.21
C PRO A 150 -14.80 6.74 16.88
N GLU A 151 -14.28 7.83 17.44
CA GLU A 151 -14.64 9.22 17.13
C GLU A 151 -13.95 9.77 15.87
N ALA A 152 -13.08 9.02 15.23
CA ALA A 152 -12.50 9.43 13.96
C ALA A 152 -13.60 9.59 12.90
N SER A 153 -13.67 10.78 12.33
CA SER A 153 -14.58 11.12 11.24
C SER A 153 -13.98 10.84 9.87
N ALA A 154 -12.66 10.79 9.78
CA ALA A 154 -11.94 10.34 8.59
C ALA A 154 -10.57 9.77 8.98
N ILE A 155 -10.17 8.70 8.32
CA ILE A 155 -8.83 8.10 8.39
C ILE A 155 -8.34 7.88 6.96
N LEU A 156 -7.13 8.33 6.66
CA LEU A 156 -6.54 8.22 5.34
C LEU A 156 -5.03 7.99 5.46
N LEU A 157 -4.53 7.02 4.74
CA LEU A 157 -3.09 6.82 4.56
C LEU A 157 -2.64 7.57 3.31
N LEU A 158 -1.57 8.32 3.43
CA LEU A 158 -1.01 9.17 2.39
C LEU A 158 0.48 8.85 2.20
N SER A 159 0.97 9.07 0.97
CA SER A 159 2.42 9.18 0.77
C SER A 159 2.94 10.49 1.35
N SER A 160 4.27 10.57 1.53
CA SER A 160 4.94 11.83 1.91
C SER A 160 4.72 12.97 0.89
N ALA A 161 4.33 12.64 -0.35
CA ALA A 161 3.92 13.60 -1.37
C ALA A 161 2.43 14.00 -1.26
N GLY A 162 1.69 13.44 -0.30
CA GLY A 162 0.26 13.72 -0.10
C GLY A 162 -0.67 12.93 -1.02
N ILE A 163 -0.19 11.86 -1.64
CA ILE A 163 -1.00 11.02 -2.53
C ILE A 163 -1.72 9.96 -1.67
N PRO A 164 -3.04 9.75 -1.83
CA PRO A 164 -3.76 8.70 -1.12
C PRO A 164 -3.18 7.31 -1.41
N LEU A 165 -2.88 6.55 -0.35
CA LEU A 165 -2.39 5.17 -0.40
C LEU A 165 -3.45 4.15 0.01
N SER A 166 -4.56 4.61 0.59
CA SER A 166 -5.68 3.78 1.01
C SER A 166 -6.99 4.39 0.55
N ASP A 167 -8.04 3.58 0.57
CA ASP A 167 -9.39 4.10 0.48
C ASP A 167 -9.67 5.02 1.69
N LEU A 168 -10.40 6.08 1.44
CA LEU A 168 -10.80 7.00 2.49
C LEU A 168 -11.87 6.36 3.35
N LEU A 169 -11.53 6.05 4.60
CA LEU A 169 -12.55 5.76 5.58
C LEU A 169 -13.09 7.09 6.13
N SER A 170 -14.27 7.50 5.71
CA SER A 170 -14.84 8.78 6.12
C SER A 170 -16.35 8.69 6.34
N THR A 171 -16.80 9.35 7.40
CA THR A 171 -18.22 9.67 7.65
C THR A 171 -18.57 11.08 7.13
N LEU A 172 -17.59 11.79 6.54
CA LEU A 172 -17.73 13.12 5.99
C LEU A 172 -17.95 13.06 4.49
N ASP A 173 -18.70 13.98 3.93
CA ASP A 173 -18.86 14.18 2.49
C ASP A 173 -17.64 14.97 1.93
N ILE A 174 -16.47 14.35 2.02
CA ILE A 174 -15.19 14.93 1.57
C ILE A 174 -14.50 13.85 0.75
N ASP A 175 -13.97 14.21 -0.41
CA ASP A 175 -13.20 13.27 -1.22
C ASP A 175 -11.72 13.16 -0.75
N SER A 176 -11.08 12.07 -1.12
CA SER A 176 -9.69 11.79 -0.76
C SER A 176 -8.70 12.82 -1.35
N ALA A 177 -9.04 13.43 -2.50
CA ALA A 177 -8.19 14.43 -3.13
C ALA A 177 -8.18 15.75 -2.34
N GLN A 178 -9.32 16.15 -1.79
CA GLN A 178 -9.40 17.33 -0.93
C GLN A 178 -8.61 17.13 0.36
N LEU A 179 -8.74 15.97 1.00
CA LEU A 179 -7.98 15.63 2.22
C LEU A 179 -6.48 15.53 1.93
N SER A 180 -6.11 14.99 0.80
CA SER A 180 -4.73 14.92 0.32
C SER A 180 -4.11 16.30 0.13
N ALA A 181 -4.84 17.23 -0.51
CA ALA A 181 -4.39 18.61 -0.69
C ALA A 181 -4.17 19.31 0.66
N VAL A 182 -5.09 19.14 1.61
CA VAL A 182 -4.98 19.68 2.97
C VAL A 182 -3.76 19.09 3.69
N SER A 183 -3.57 17.78 3.63
CA SER A 183 -2.44 17.11 4.25
C SER A 183 -1.10 17.57 3.68
N SER A 184 -0.99 17.72 2.36
CA SER A 184 0.21 18.23 1.69
C SER A 184 0.52 19.66 2.12
N ALA A 185 -0.48 20.51 2.22
CA ALA A 185 -0.32 21.89 2.69
C ALA A 185 0.13 21.96 4.15
N LEU A 186 -0.42 21.09 5.01
CA LEU A 186 -0.08 21.04 6.44
C LEU A 186 1.32 20.47 6.70
N SER A 187 1.86 19.61 5.82
CA SER A 187 3.21 19.07 5.96
C SER A 187 4.32 20.01 5.47
N LEU A 188 3.99 21.05 4.70
CA LEU A 188 4.95 22.04 4.18
C LEU A 188 5.79 22.74 5.27
N PRO A 189 5.21 23.24 6.39
CA PRO A 189 5.99 23.94 7.42
C PRO A 189 7.10 23.07 8.03
N THR A 190 6.87 21.78 8.26
CA THR A 190 7.86 20.88 8.85
C THR A 190 9.02 20.61 7.91
N ARG A 191 8.75 20.52 6.59
CA ARG A 191 9.80 20.39 5.56
C ARG A 191 10.66 21.64 5.45
N VAL A 192 10.05 22.83 5.62
CA VAL A 192 10.78 24.12 5.54
C VAL A 192 11.62 24.35 6.80
N LEU A 193 11.14 23.91 7.96
CA LEU A 193 11.87 24.07 9.24
C LEU A 193 13.02 23.08 9.39
N GLY A 194 13.12 22.07 8.53
CA GLY A 194 14.22 21.10 8.52
C GLY A 194 14.26 20.15 9.73
N GLU A 195 13.19 20.13 10.52
CA GLU A 195 13.02 19.20 11.63
C GLU A 195 12.10 18.06 11.18
N GLU A 196 12.51 16.81 11.44
CA GLU A 196 11.68 15.63 11.25
C GLU A 196 10.61 15.60 12.34
N SER A 197 9.46 16.21 12.06
CA SER A 197 8.34 16.13 12.98
C SER A 197 7.61 14.81 12.80
N GLN A 198 7.54 14.03 13.86
CA GLN A 198 6.82 12.76 13.87
C GLN A 198 5.29 12.95 13.74
N SER A 199 4.78 14.10 14.20
CA SER A 199 3.35 14.37 14.18
C SER A 199 3.04 15.86 14.09
N ILE A 200 1.89 16.18 13.48
CA ILE A 200 1.32 17.53 13.41
C ILE A 200 -0.12 17.43 13.90
N ALA A 201 -0.54 18.37 14.74
CA ALA A 201 -1.92 18.50 15.14
C ALA A 201 -2.45 19.89 14.77
N VAL A 202 -3.58 19.93 14.08
CA VAL A 202 -4.31 21.17 13.78
C VAL A 202 -5.62 21.11 14.51
N THR A 203 -5.80 22.02 15.46
CA THR A 203 -6.99 22.08 16.32
C THR A 203 -7.92 23.18 15.86
N GLY A 204 -9.15 22.82 15.54
CA GLY A 204 -10.26 23.74 15.33
C GLY A 204 -11.12 23.88 16.60
N LYS A 205 -12.27 24.52 16.46
CA LYS A 205 -13.21 24.67 17.57
C LYS A 205 -13.78 23.32 18.04
N ASP A 206 -14.17 22.46 17.10
CA ASP A 206 -14.89 21.21 17.36
C ASP A 206 -14.21 19.99 16.73
N ASN A 207 -13.13 20.17 15.98
CA ASN A 207 -12.45 19.10 15.25
C ASN A 207 -10.94 19.24 15.38
N ILE A 208 -10.26 18.10 15.28
CA ILE A 208 -8.80 18.01 15.19
C ILE A 208 -8.43 17.23 13.92
N ILE A 209 -7.38 17.66 13.25
CA ILE A 209 -6.69 16.89 12.21
C ILE A 209 -5.32 16.53 12.77
N LEU A 210 -5.02 15.24 12.79
CA LEU A 210 -3.74 14.70 13.18
C LEU A 210 -3.05 14.17 11.92
N LEU A 211 -1.79 14.53 11.72
CA LEU A 211 -0.88 13.90 10.77
C LEU A 211 0.20 13.18 11.58
N TYR A 212 0.45 11.94 11.28
CA TYR A 212 1.44 11.11 11.95
C TYR A 212 2.34 10.45 10.91
N SER A 213 3.65 10.72 10.92
CA SER A 213 4.62 10.05 10.07
C SER A 213 4.78 8.60 10.52
N LEU A 214 4.42 7.65 9.66
CA LEU A 214 4.64 6.24 9.89
C LEU A 214 6.09 5.87 9.59
N ASP A 215 6.62 6.42 8.51
CA ASP A 215 8.00 6.28 8.02
C ASP A 215 8.35 7.47 7.10
N ALA A 216 9.46 7.36 6.38
CA ALA A 216 9.93 8.40 5.45
C ALA A 216 8.95 8.68 4.30
N ASP A 217 8.15 7.69 3.92
CA ASP A 217 7.33 7.71 2.72
C ASP A 217 5.83 7.77 3.00
N ARG A 218 5.38 7.50 4.24
CA ARG A 218 3.97 7.36 4.57
C ARG A 218 3.54 8.25 5.73
N ILE A 219 2.39 8.88 5.56
CA ILE A 219 1.75 9.75 6.55
C ILE A 219 0.33 9.24 6.80
N LEU A 220 -0.01 9.03 8.05
CA LEU A 220 -1.38 8.79 8.48
C LEU A 220 -2.06 10.12 8.78
N MET A 221 -3.23 10.34 8.21
CA MET A 221 -4.12 11.46 8.54
C MET A 221 -5.36 10.94 9.26
N VAL A 222 -5.68 11.54 10.41
CA VAL A 222 -6.88 11.26 11.18
C VAL A 222 -7.60 12.56 11.46
N SER A 223 -8.86 12.68 11.03
CA SER A 223 -9.76 13.76 11.43
C SER A 223 -10.75 13.24 12.45
N LEU A 224 -10.93 13.96 13.56
CA LEU A 224 -11.82 13.52 14.64
C LEU A 224 -12.45 14.68 15.42
N LYS A 225 -13.56 14.39 16.11
CA LYS A 225 -14.10 15.24 17.17
C LYS A 225 -13.52 14.79 18.51
N PRO A 226 -12.62 15.59 19.12
CA PRO A 226 -11.86 15.10 20.27
C PRO A 226 -12.75 14.92 21.49
N LYS A 227 -12.55 13.79 22.17
CA LYS A 227 -13.07 13.50 23.52
C LYS A 227 -11.95 13.46 24.55
N GLU A 228 -10.72 13.36 24.07
CA GLU A 228 -9.50 13.26 24.87
C GLU A 228 -8.48 14.32 24.44
N SER A 229 -7.32 14.35 25.09
CA SER A 229 -6.22 15.24 24.70
C SER A 229 -5.55 14.78 23.39
N VAL A 230 -4.91 15.70 22.70
CA VAL A 230 -4.11 15.40 21.48
C VAL A 230 -3.05 14.34 21.78
N GLU A 231 -2.36 14.45 22.92
CA GLU A 231 -1.31 13.53 23.33
C GLU A 231 -1.86 12.10 23.55
N SER A 232 -3.10 11.96 24.04
CA SER A 232 -3.75 10.66 24.21
C SER A 232 -3.95 9.98 22.85
N TYR A 233 -4.47 10.71 21.86
CA TYR A 233 -4.65 10.18 20.49
C TYR A 233 -3.32 9.83 19.83
N LEU A 234 -2.30 10.67 19.95
CA LEU A 234 -0.97 10.37 19.42
C LEU A 234 -0.37 9.12 20.08
N THR A 235 -0.58 8.92 21.37
CA THR A 235 -0.16 7.72 22.09
C THR A 235 -0.90 6.47 21.58
N HIS A 236 -2.21 6.56 21.32
CA HIS A 236 -2.99 5.46 20.75
C HIS A 236 -2.48 5.10 19.34
N ILE A 237 -2.28 6.10 18.47
CA ILE A 237 -1.74 5.92 17.13
C ILE A 237 -0.36 5.25 17.21
N SER A 238 0.57 5.81 18.00
CA SER A 238 1.92 5.27 18.15
C SER A 238 1.93 3.81 18.57
N ARG A 239 1.07 3.42 19.51
CA ARG A 239 0.96 2.02 19.98
C ARG A 239 0.50 1.08 18.87
N ILE A 240 -0.45 1.50 18.03
CA ILE A 240 -0.99 0.68 16.94
C ILE A 240 0.03 0.53 15.81
N VAL A 241 0.76 1.59 15.51
CA VAL A 241 1.74 1.64 14.43
C VAL A 241 3.04 0.87 14.79
N SER A 242 3.37 0.77 16.09
CA SER A 242 4.61 0.11 16.55
C SER A 242 4.50 -1.42 16.65
N HIS A 243 3.34 -2.01 16.35
CA HIS A 243 3.04 -3.45 16.35
C HIS A 243 2.66 -3.94 14.98
#